data_2ee2667c8f27a1fda6a7a147b9766c81
#
_entry.id   2ee2667c8f27a1fda6a7a147b9766c81
#
_cell.length_a   1.000
_cell.length_b   1.000
_cell.length_c   1.000
_cell.angle_alpha   90.00
_cell.angle_beta   90.00
_cell.angle_gamma   90.00
#
_symmetry.space_group_name_H-M   'P 1'
#
loop_
_entity.id
_entity.type
_entity.pdbx_description
1 polymer ?
#
loop_
_entity_poly.entity_id
_entity_poly.type
_entity_poly.pdbx_seq_one_letter_code
_entity_poly.pdbx_strand_id
1 'polypeptide(L)'
;MKISTILDKIDDGQLFVPAFQREYVWKREDAKMLMDSLLKEYPTGTMLTWETREPPELKGPQKYDERQGAVRILLDGQQRITTLYMLIRGTIPPYYTASEIENDTRGLYVHLESRELEYFSKQKMESDPRWRNITEILQRKIRPRDIYDSLEAKGETVDRARQDRIDDCVRDIERILDREFPEQTIPIKAKIREAIDIFYKVNAGGVALTDAELALAQISGYWPQARETFKAKLTELADSGFVFKLDFIVYVLLGCLHGIGSDMKKLHGPENNELIRKAWVRLSTTTLDYVVNVLRSSAYVDHTDEINSVYALIPIIVYCYRRETGHMTAGEIRKAVKWFYYSQVRYRYISQLPQKLDRDLKAIAESASPFDDLLKAIEEERTLEISPTEFEGRTITHPLFGLMLWYFKSRNAVCFTTGVTIRQPMGKRYQLENDHIFPYAQLKKRGYGKEN
;
A
#
# COMPACT_ATOMS: atom_id res chain seq x y z
N MET A 1 -10.24 -0.70 -27.36
CA MET A 1 -11.57 -1.19 -26.88
C MET A 1 -12.28 -0.06 -26.18
N LYS A 2 -13.62 0.10 -26.35
CA LYS A 2 -14.39 1.13 -25.65
C LYS A 2 -14.40 0.89 -24.14
N ILE A 3 -14.42 1.97 -23.35
CA ILE A 3 -14.47 1.90 -21.88
C ILE A 3 -15.69 1.10 -21.42
N SER A 4 -16.89 1.37 -21.97
CA SER A 4 -18.09 0.57 -21.66
C SER A 4 -17.87 -0.93 -21.88
N THR A 5 -17.30 -1.31 -23.01
CA THR A 5 -17.03 -2.71 -23.36
C THR A 5 -16.01 -3.37 -22.39
N ILE A 6 -15.01 -2.61 -21.89
CA ILE A 6 -14.05 -3.13 -20.90
C ILE A 6 -14.79 -3.48 -19.61
N LEU A 7 -15.66 -2.57 -19.15
CA LEU A 7 -16.42 -2.78 -17.93
C LEU A 7 -17.44 -3.91 -18.06
N ASP A 8 -18.13 -4.00 -19.19
CA ASP A 8 -19.05 -5.12 -19.47
C ASP A 8 -18.31 -6.46 -19.43
N LYS A 9 -17.09 -6.54 -20.01
CA LYS A 9 -16.28 -7.76 -19.95
C LYS A 9 -15.85 -8.14 -18.53
N ILE A 10 -15.66 -7.17 -17.63
CA ILE A 10 -15.42 -7.45 -16.20
C ILE A 10 -16.68 -8.03 -15.57
N ASP A 11 -17.83 -7.41 -15.82
CA ASP A 11 -19.12 -7.85 -15.28
C ASP A 11 -19.51 -9.25 -15.79
N ASP A 12 -19.22 -9.55 -17.06
CA ASP A 12 -19.50 -10.83 -17.72
C ASP A 12 -18.45 -11.93 -17.44
N GLY A 13 -17.41 -11.64 -16.64
CA GLY A 13 -16.35 -12.61 -16.36
C GLY A 13 -15.52 -12.98 -17.58
N GLN A 14 -15.29 -12.07 -18.52
CA GLN A 14 -14.43 -12.24 -19.70
C GLN A 14 -13.09 -11.49 -19.59
N LEU A 15 -12.98 -10.55 -18.66
CA LEU A 15 -11.76 -9.82 -18.31
C LEU A 15 -11.53 -9.95 -16.81
N PHE A 16 -10.42 -10.55 -16.42
CA PHE A 16 -10.04 -10.79 -15.04
C PHE A 16 -8.80 -10.04 -14.65
N VAL A 17 -8.65 -9.79 -13.35
CA VAL A 17 -7.43 -9.26 -12.74
C VAL A 17 -6.72 -10.41 -12.01
N PRO A 18 -5.42 -10.67 -12.28
CA PRO A 18 -4.71 -11.75 -11.62
C PRO A 18 -4.33 -11.37 -10.17
N ALA A 19 -4.25 -12.37 -9.29
CA ALA A 19 -3.96 -12.17 -7.87
C ALA A 19 -2.60 -11.52 -7.61
N PHE A 20 -1.62 -11.66 -8.51
CA PHE A 20 -0.31 -11.03 -8.37
C PHE A 20 -0.30 -9.52 -8.63
N GLN A 21 -1.39 -8.92 -9.13
CA GLN A 21 -1.51 -7.48 -9.25
C GLN A 21 -1.56 -6.81 -7.87
N ARG A 22 -0.89 -5.63 -7.75
CA ARG A 22 -0.89 -4.85 -6.53
C ARG A 22 -2.29 -4.40 -6.13
N GLU A 23 -2.43 -3.98 -4.88
CA GLU A 23 -3.68 -3.42 -4.39
C GLU A 23 -4.01 -2.08 -5.08
N TYR A 24 -5.26 -1.62 -4.91
CA TYR A 24 -5.66 -0.31 -5.39
C TYR A 24 -5.02 0.78 -4.51
N VAL A 25 -4.14 1.58 -5.11
CA VAL A 25 -3.34 2.59 -4.39
C VAL A 25 -3.63 4.02 -4.85
N TRP A 26 -4.42 4.19 -5.90
CA TRP A 26 -4.76 5.52 -6.40
C TRP A 26 -5.59 6.30 -5.40
N LYS A 27 -5.30 7.59 -5.31
CA LYS A 27 -6.01 8.54 -4.47
C LYS A 27 -7.08 9.29 -5.28
N ARG A 28 -7.88 10.08 -4.58
CA ARG A 28 -8.92 10.91 -5.20
C ARG A 28 -8.38 11.86 -6.25
N GLU A 29 -7.18 12.41 -6.06
CA GLU A 29 -6.54 13.28 -7.05
C GLU A 29 -6.16 12.54 -8.34
N ASP A 30 -5.69 11.30 -8.25
CA ASP A 30 -5.38 10.49 -9.43
C ASP A 30 -6.64 10.19 -10.24
N ALA A 31 -7.76 9.89 -9.57
CA ALA A 31 -9.05 9.67 -10.21
C ALA A 31 -9.58 10.94 -10.88
N LYS A 32 -9.41 12.09 -10.24
CA LYS A 32 -9.76 13.41 -10.78
C LYS A 32 -8.94 13.73 -12.02
N MET A 33 -7.61 13.51 -11.97
CA MET A 33 -6.73 13.72 -13.12
C MET A 33 -7.07 12.80 -14.31
N LEU A 34 -7.42 11.54 -14.05
CA LEU A 34 -7.86 10.61 -15.09
C LEU A 34 -9.14 11.12 -15.76
N MET A 35 -10.13 11.53 -14.97
CA MET A 35 -11.41 12.02 -15.48
C MET A 35 -11.22 13.33 -16.27
N ASP A 36 -10.40 14.26 -15.79
CA ASP A 36 -10.05 15.49 -16.49
C ASP A 36 -9.36 15.21 -17.84
N SER A 37 -8.43 14.25 -17.85
CA SER A 37 -7.75 13.82 -19.07
C SER A 37 -8.73 13.23 -20.09
N LEU A 38 -9.69 12.41 -19.63
CA LEU A 38 -10.73 11.86 -20.49
C LEU A 38 -11.66 12.95 -21.06
N LEU A 39 -12.05 13.93 -20.25
CA LEU A 39 -12.87 15.06 -20.72
C LEU A 39 -12.13 15.92 -21.75
N LYS A 40 -10.83 16.11 -21.60
CA LYS A 40 -9.97 16.87 -22.51
C LYS A 40 -9.44 16.07 -23.69
N GLU A 41 -9.85 14.81 -23.84
CA GLU A 41 -9.39 13.92 -24.90
C GLU A 41 -7.87 13.64 -24.90
N TYR A 42 -7.23 13.77 -23.74
CA TYR A 42 -5.81 13.49 -23.61
C TYR A 42 -5.53 11.96 -23.57
N PRO A 43 -4.35 11.54 -24.04
CA PRO A 43 -3.94 10.14 -23.93
C PRO A 43 -3.92 9.68 -22.47
N THR A 44 -4.59 8.59 -22.16
CA THR A 44 -4.65 8.01 -20.80
C THR A 44 -3.81 6.75 -20.65
N GLY A 45 -2.94 6.49 -21.63
CA GLY A 45 -2.08 5.30 -21.68
C GLY A 45 -2.75 4.09 -22.33
N THR A 46 -2.01 3.00 -22.41
CA THR A 46 -2.47 1.72 -22.97
C THR A 46 -2.85 0.74 -21.87
N MET A 47 -3.67 -0.24 -22.23
CA MET A 47 -3.99 -1.41 -21.42
C MET A 47 -3.23 -2.60 -21.99
N LEU A 48 -2.60 -3.41 -21.13
CA LEU A 48 -1.97 -4.66 -21.52
C LEU A 48 -2.84 -5.82 -21.03
N THR A 49 -3.26 -6.68 -21.94
CA THR A 49 -4.01 -7.90 -21.62
C THR A 49 -3.28 -9.14 -22.12
N TRP A 50 -3.54 -10.26 -21.49
CA TRP A 50 -3.08 -11.58 -21.92
C TRP A 50 -4.29 -12.49 -22.16
N GLU A 51 -4.39 -13.02 -23.36
CA GLU A 51 -5.43 -13.99 -23.70
C GLU A 51 -4.96 -15.41 -23.32
N THR A 52 -5.77 -16.12 -22.52
CA THR A 52 -5.41 -17.46 -22.04
C THR A 52 -6.63 -18.34 -21.79
N ARG A 53 -6.43 -19.66 -21.86
CA ARG A 53 -7.39 -20.69 -21.38
C ARG A 53 -7.01 -21.25 -20.01
N GLU A 54 -5.82 -20.90 -19.53
CA GLU A 54 -5.28 -21.33 -18.25
C GLU A 54 -4.93 -20.06 -17.44
N PRO A 55 -5.94 -19.33 -16.91
CA PRO A 55 -5.68 -18.13 -16.15
C PRO A 55 -4.90 -18.45 -14.87
N PRO A 56 -4.04 -17.52 -14.40
CA PRO A 56 -3.43 -17.62 -13.09
C PRO A 56 -4.50 -17.51 -12.01
N GLU A 57 -4.10 -17.64 -10.76
CA GLU A 57 -4.98 -17.28 -9.64
C GLU A 57 -5.54 -15.87 -9.85
N LEU A 58 -6.85 -15.74 -9.71
CA LEU A 58 -7.58 -14.50 -9.94
C LEU A 58 -7.73 -13.71 -8.64
N LYS A 59 -7.77 -12.40 -8.75
CA LYS A 59 -7.93 -11.51 -7.62
C LYS A 59 -9.38 -11.52 -7.10
N GLY A 60 -9.53 -11.57 -5.78
CA GLY A 60 -10.85 -11.57 -5.14
C GLY A 60 -11.65 -12.86 -5.34
N PRO A 61 -12.98 -12.83 -5.21
CA PRO A 61 -13.83 -14.00 -5.24
C PRO A 61 -14.13 -14.54 -6.65
N GLN A 62 -13.60 -13.90 -7.70
CA GLN A 62 -13.86 -14.29 -9.08
C GLN A 62 -13.33 -15.70 -9.37
N LYS A 63 -14.09 -16.47 -10.13
CA LYS A 63 -13.70 -17.83 -10.58
C LYS A 63 -13.83 -17.92 -12.08
N TYR A 64 -12.83 -18.54 -12.69
CA TYR A 64 -12.87 -18.88 -14.10
C TYR A 64 -13.64 -20.20 -14.30
N ASP A 65 -14.53 -20.21 -15.29
CA ASP A 65 -15.21 -21.42 -15.75
C ASP A 65 -14.59 -21.85 -17.09
N GLU A 66 -13.98 -23.03 -17.13
CA GLU A 66 -13.34 -23.58 -18.34
C GLU A 66 -14.26 -23.63 -19.57
N ARG A 67 -15.58 -23.71 -19.35
CA ARG A 67 -16.59 -23.68 -20.42
C ARG A 67 -16.66 -22.34 -21.15
N GLN A 68 -16.18 -21.27 -20.55
CA GLN A 68 -16.11 -19.94 -21.19
C GLN A 68 -15.05 -19.86 -22.30
N GLY A 69 -14.11 -20.81 -22.36
CA GLY A 69 -13.01 -20.82 -23.30
C GLY A 69 -11.90 -19.83 -22.94
N ALA A 70 -11.33 -19.15 -23.94
CA ALA A 70 -10.27 -18.18 -23.69
C ALA A 70 -10.83 -16.90 -23.04
N VAL A 71 -10.14 -16.42 -22.02
CA VAL A 71 -10.44 -15.17 -21.30
C VAL A 71 -9.26 -14.23 -21.36
N ARG A 72 -9.47 -12.98 -21.01
CA ARG A 72 -8.44 -11.95 -20.94
C ARG A 72 -8.04 -11.67 -19.49
N ILE A 73 -6.75 -11.59 -19.25
CA ILE A 73 -6.14 -11.24 -17.97
C ILE A 73 -5.55 -9.83 -18.10
N LEU A 74 -6.00 -8.90 -17.28
CA LEU A 74 -5.50 -7.53 -17.26
C LEU A 74 -4.15 -7.49 -16.58
N LEU A 75 -3.09 -7.22 -17.33
CA LEU A 75 -1.73 -7.15 -16.83
C LEU A 75 -1.29 -5.72 -16.53
N ASP A 76 -1.67 -4.73 -17.34
CA ASP A 76 -1.44 -3.31 -17.05
C ASP A 76 -2.71 -2.48 -17.28
N GLY A 77 -2.81 -1.36 -16.57
CA GLY A 77 -3.97 -0.48 -16.57
C GLY A 77 -4.96 -0.73 -15.43
N GLN A 78 -4.67 -1.65 -14.51
CA GLN A 78 -5.58 -2.02 -13.41
C GLN A 78 -6.07 -0.81 -12.60
N GLN A 79 -5.18 0.09 -12.18
CA GLN A 79 -5.57 1.25 -11.37
C GLN A 79 -6.59 2.14 -12.12
N ARG A 80 -6.33 2.40 -13.40
CA ARG A 80 -7.21 3.18 -14.28
C ARG A 80 -8.57 2.51 -14.47
N ILE A 81 -8.56 1.21 -14.78
CA ILE A 81 -9.80 0.44 -15.00
C ILE A 81 -10.61 0.32 -13.71
N THR A 82 -9.96 0.09 -12.56
CA THR A 82 -10.61 0.07 -11.24
C THR A 82 -11.27 1.42 -10.93
N THR A 83 -10.57 2.53 -11.18
CA THR A 83 -11.12 3.88 -11.01
C THR A 83 -12.32 4.11 -11.89
N LEU A 84 -12.21 3.79 -13.19
CA LEU A 84 -13.32 3.93 -14.16
C LEU A 84 -14.50 3.05 -13.76
N TYR A 85 -14.26 1.83 -13.33
CA TYR A 85 -15.32 0.94 -12.83
C TYR A 85 -16.08 1.60 -11.66
N MET A 86 -15.36 2.10 -10.66
CA MET A 86 -15.95 2.74 -9.49
C MET A 86 -16.73 4.01 -9.86
N LEU A 87 -16.19 4.86 -10.75
CA LEU A 87 -16.84 6.09 -11.17
C LEU A 87 -18.05 5.84 -12.09
N ILE A 88 -18.01 4.80 -12.93
CA ILE A 88 -19.07 4.54 -13.92
C ILE A 88 -20.15 3.64 -13.33
N ARG A 89 -19.78 2.50 -12.72
CA ARG A 89 -20.74 1.57 -12.11
C ARG A 89 -21.24 2.06 -10.75
N GLY A 90 -20.49 2.92 -10.06
CA GLY A 90 -20.81 3.39 -8.71
C GLY A 90 -20.61 2.35 -7.61
N THR A 91 -19.99 1.22 -7.95
CA THR A 91 -19.73 0.08 -7.05
C THR A 91 -18.26 -0.29 -7.09
N ILE A 92 -17.82 -1.07 -6.11
CA ILE A 92 -16.48 -1.65 -6.10
C ILE A 92 -16.45 -2.80 -7.11
N PRO A 93 -15.39 -2.92 -7.94
CA PRO A 93 -15.31 -3.99 -8.93
C PRO A 93 -15.24 -5.37 -8.26
N PRO A 94 -15.71 -6.44 -8.94
CA PRO A 94 -15.89 -7.77 -8.34
C PRO A 94 -14.59 -8.46 -7.91
N TYR A 95 -13.43 -7.93 -8.31
CA TYR A 95 -12.11 -8.41 -7.89
C TYR A 95 -11.54 -7.70 -6.66
N TYR A 96 -12.33 -6.88 -5.98
CA TYR A 96 -12.00 -6.25 -4.69
C TYR A 96 -13.15 -6.40 -3.69
N THR A 97 -12.78 -6.43 -2.41
CA THR A 97 -13.69 -6.21 -1.29
C THR A 97 -13.64 -4.74 -0.85
N ALA A 98 -14.65 -4.30 -0.09
CA ALA A 98 -14.70 -2.92 0.42
C ALA A 98 -13.51 -2.58 1.34
N SER A 99 -13.00 -3.55 2.08
CA SER A 99 -11.85 -3.38 2.99
C SER A 99 -10.50 -3.25 2.25
N GLU A 100 -10.42 -3.63 0.99
CA GLU A 100 -9.21 -3.52 0.17
C GLU A 100 -9.11 -2.18 -0.57
N ILE A 101 -10.14 -1.35 -0.53
CA ILE A 101 -10.18 -0.02 -1.13
C ILE A 101 -9.98 1.04 -0.03
N GLU A 102 -8.73 1.40 0.22
CA GLU A 102 -8.40 2.45 1.20
C GLU A 102 -8.90 3.83 0.77
N ASN A 103 -8.84 4.13 -0.52
CA ASN A 103 -9.24 5.41 -1.08
C ASN A 103 -10.47 5.21 -1.98
N ASP A 104 -11.65 5.48 -1.44
CA ASP A 104 -12.88 5.46 -2.24
C ASP A 104 -12.90 6.68 -3.19
N THR A 105 -12.81 6.40 -4.49
CA THR A 105 -12.82 7.43 -5.54
C THR A 105 -14.21 7.65 -6.14
N ARG A 106 -15.24 6.99 -5.63
CA ARG A 106 -16.63 7.23 -6.00
C ARG A 106 -17.12 8.60 -5.61
N GLY A 107 -17.95 9.26 -5.74
CA GLY A 107 -18.37 10.56 -5.19
C GLY A 107 -17.63 11.76 -5.77
N LEU A 108 -17.11 11.61 -6.99
CA LEU A 108 -16.59 12.72 -7.77
C LEU A 108 -17.76 13.50 -8.41
N TYR A 109 -17.73 14.81 -8.26
CA TYR A 109 -18.73 15.74 -8.79
C TYR A 109 -18.12 16.61 -9.88
N VAL A 110 -18.98 17.09 -10.78
CA VAL A 110 -18.65 18.08 -11.79
C VAL A 110 -19.58 19.28 -11.67
N HIS A 111 -19.03 20.47 -11.82
CA HIS A 111 -19.80 21.69 -11.99
C HIS A 111 -20.15 21.87 -13.48
N LEU A 112 -21.43 21.77 -13.84
CA LEU A 112 -21.89 21.65 -15.23
C LEU A 112 -21.60 22.85 -16.12
N GLU A 113 -21.38 24.04 -15.55
CA GLU A 113 -21.04 25.23 -16.35
C GLU A 113 -19.53 25.47 -16.45
N SER A 114 -18.78 25.31 -15.33
CA SER A 114 -17.33 25.54 -15.31
C SER A 114 -16.49 24.31 -15.67
N ARG A 115 -17.10 23.11 -15.65
CA ARG A 115 -16.44 21.80 -15.84
C ARG A 115 -15.43 21.47 -14.76
N GLU A 116 -15.48 22.16 -13.62
CA GLU A 116 -14.65 21.89 -12.47
C GLU A 116 -15.01 20.55 -11.84
N LEU A 117 -13.99 19.74 -11.53
CA LEU A 117 -14.14 18.44 -10.88
C LEU A 117 -13.75 18.55 -9.41
N GLU A 118 -14.62 18.15 -8.50
CA GLU A 118 -14.31 18.10 -7.07
C GLU A 118 -15.03 16.94 -6.37
N TYR A 119 -14.46 16.48 -5.27
CA TYR A 119 -15.16 15.57 -4.38
C TYR A 119 -16.16 16.32 -3.52
N PHE A 120 -17.24 15.64 -3.10
CA PHE A 120 -18.36 16.24 -2.42
C PHE A 120 -17.93 17.16 -1.28
N SER A 121 -18.40 18.38 -1.34
CA SER A 121 -18.27 19.40 -0.30
C SER A 121 -19.64 19.98 0.03
N LYS A 122 -20.10 19.75 1.24
CA LYS A 122 -21.43 20.20 1.68
C LYS A 122 -21.62 21.72 1.48
N GLN A 123 -20.61 22.50 1.82
CA GLN A 123 -20.66 23.98 1.72
C GLN A 123 -20.80 24.47 0.27
N LYS A 124 -20.16 23.78 -0.69
CA LYS A 124 -20.16 24.19 -2.10
C LYS A 124 -21.32 23.59 -2.89
N MET A 125 -21.74 22.37 -2.56
CA MET A 125 -22.54 21.55 -3.48
C MET A 125 -23.98 21.29 -3.05
N GLU A 126 -24.25 21.27 -1.73
CA GLU A 126 -25.58 20.90 -1.21
C GLU A 126 -26.71 21.81 -1.73
N SER A 127 -26.42 23.08 -1.92
CA SER A 127 -27.42 24.06 -2.37
C SER A 127 -27.29 24.46 -3.84
N ASP A 128 -26.26 24.01 -4.54
CA ASP A 128 -26.02 24.40 -5.94
C ASP A 128 -26.37 23.28 -6.92
N PRO A 129 -27.47 23.43 -7.70
CA PRO A 129 -27.91 22.39 -8.63
C PRO A 129 -26.98 22.19 -9.85
N ARG A 130 -25.94 23.01 -10.01
CA ARG A 130 -24.92 22.84 -11.05
C ARG A 130 -23.91 21.74 -10.73
N TRP A 131 -23.72 21.42 -9.47
CA TRP A 131 -22.88 20.30 -9.07
C TRP A 131 -23.64 18.98 -9.19
N ARG A 132 -23.14 18.08 -10.00
CA ARG A 132 -23.71 16.73 -10.19
C ARG A 132 -22.68 15.64 -10.04
N ASN A 133 -23.12 14.54 -9.49
CA ASN A 133 -22.29 13.35 -9.35
C ASN A 133 -22.02 12.75 -10.73
N ILE A 134 -20.76 12.52 -11.07
CA ILE A 134 -20.34 11.97 -12.37
C ILE A 134 -20.96 10.59 -12.62
N THR A 135 -21.06 9.75 -11.58
CA THR A 135 -21.68 8.43 -11.69
C THR A 135 -23.15 8.53 -12.13
N GLU A 136 -23.89 9.50 -11.61
CA GLU A 136 -25.29 9.69 -11.99
C GLU A 136 -25.44 10.13 -13.43
N ILE A 137 -24.53 10.98 -13.92
CA ILE A 137 -24.50 11.40 -15.34
C ILE A 137 -24.18 10.19 -16.23
N LEU A 138 -23.12 9.44 -15.93
CA LEU A 138 -22.71 8.26 -16.70
C LEU A 138 -23.77 7.16 -16.71
N GLN A 139 -24.58 7.07 -15.66
CA GLN A 139 -25.73 6.17 -15.57
C GLN A 139 -27.02 6.76 -16.18
N ARG A 140 -26.93 7.95 -16.81
CA ARG A 140 -28.07 8.66 -17.43
C ARG A 140 -29.24 8.92 -16.50
N LYS A 141 -28.94 9.16 -15.21
CA LYS A 141 -29.94 9.50 -14.19
C LYS A 141 -30.22 11.00 -14.10
N ILE A 142 -29.41 11.83 -14.76
CA ILE A 142 -29.51 13.27 -14.76
C ILE A 142 -30.22 13.74 -16.06
N ARG A 143 -31.24 14.53 -15.88
CA ARG A 143 -31.90 15.23 -16.99
C ARG A 143 -31.49 16.69 -16.92
N PRO A 144 -30.87 17.26 -17.95
CA PRO A 144 -30.49 18.68 -17.95
C PRO A 144 -31.63 19.62 -17.61
N ARG A 145 -32.84 19.30 -18.04
CA ARG A 145 -34.05 20.11 -17.77
C ARG A 145 -34.33 20.25 -16.26
N ASP A 146 -34.14 19.20 -15.48
CA ASP A 146 -34.37 19.25 -14.02
C ASP A 146 -33.39 20.23 -13.34
N ILE A 147 -32.25 20.49 -13.98
CA ILE A 147 -31.25 21.46 -13.51
C ILE A 147 -31.70 22.87 -13.87
N TYR A 148 -32.23 23.07 -15.09
CA TYR A 148 -32.78 24.38 -15.52
C TYR A 148 -33.92 24.79 -14.59
N ASP A 149 -34.90 23.91 -14.41
CA ASP A 149 -36.05 24.15 -13.54
C ASP A 149 -35.61 24.49 -12.09
N SER A 150 -34.56 23.82 -11.61
CA SER A 150 -33.98 24.06 -10.27
C SER A 150 -33.26 25.40 -10.15
N LEU A 151 -32.59 25.87 -11.21
CA LEU A 151 -31.94 27.19 -11.28
C LEU A 151 -32.98 28.30 -11.35
N GLU A 152 -34.00 28.14 -12.21
CA GLU A 152 -35.12 29.09 -12.36
C GLU A 152 -35.91 29.22 -11.05
N ALA A 153 -36.15 28.12 -10.33
CA ALA A 153 -36.80 28.14 -9.03
C ALA A 153 -36.00 28.93 -7.97
N LYS A 154 -34.69 29.09 -8.17
CA LYS A 154 -33.80 29.94 -7.35
C LYS A 154 -33.72 31.40 -7.84
N GLY A 155 -34.49 31.75 -8.87
CA GLY A 155 -34.50 33.10 -9.44
C GLY A 155 -33.32 33.38 -10.38
N GLU A 156 -32.61 32.35 -10.85
CA GLU A 156 -31.53 32.50 -11.83
C GLU A 156 -32.13 32.43 -13.24
N THR A 157 -31.66 33.29 -14.14
CA THR A 157 -32.04 33.23 -15.55
C THR A 157 -31.24 32.13 -16.25
N VAL A 158 -31.94 31.22 -16.95
CA VAL A 158 -31.33 30.15 -17.73
C VAL A 158 -31.55 30.43 -19.22
N ASP A 159 -30.66 31.25 -19.79
CA ASP A 159 -30.67 31.53 -21.22
C ASP A 159 -30.17 30.32 -22.03
N ARG A 160 -30.36 30.40 -23.36
CA ARG A 160 -30.00 29.33 -24.29
C ARG A 160 -28.49 29.00 -24.23
N ALA A 161 -27.63 29.99 -24.10
CA ALA A 161 -26.18 29.77 -24.01
C ALA A 161 -25.79 29.01 -22.74
N ARG A 162 -26.53 29.22 -21.65
CA ARG A 162 -26.34 28.49 -20.38
C ARG A 162 -26.85 27.05 -20.48
N GLN A 163 -28.01 26.86 -21.13
CA GLN A 163 -28.53 25.51 -21.44
C GLN A 163 -27.52 24.72 -22.27
N ASP A 164 -27.02 25.30 -23.36
CA ASP A 164 -26.04 24.66 -24.24
C ASP A 164 -24.77 24.25 -23.47
N ARG A 165 -24.25 25.09 -22.55
CA ARG A 165 -23.07 24.72 -21.71
C ARG A 165 -23.33 23.52 -20.80
N ILE A 166 -24.51 23.48 -20.19
CA ILE A 166 -24.92 22.37 -19.31
C ILE A 166 -25.10 21.09 -20.12
N ASP A 167 -25.81 21.17 -21.25
CA ASP A 167 -26.04 20.04 -22.14
C ASP A 167 -24.73 19.48 -22.70
N ASP A 168 -23.84 20.35 -23.13
CA ASP A 168 -22.54 19.96 -23.67
C ASP A 168 -21.71 19.27 -22.59
N CYS A 169 -21.70 19.77 -21.35
CA CYS A 169 -20.98 19.14 -20.25
C CYS A 169 -21.53 17.73 -19.96
N VAL A 170 -22.84 17.57 -19.85
CA VAL A 170 -23.47 16.25 -19.62
C VAL A 170 -23.14 15.30 -20.77
N ARG A 171 -23.29 15.74 -22.02
CA ARG A 171 -22.99 14.93 -23.20
C ARG A 171 -21.53 14.52 -23.29
N ASP A 172 -20.60 15.42 -22.99
CA ASP A 172 -19.18 15.12 -23.03
C ASP A 172 -18.80 14.08 -21.97
N ILE A 173 -19.42 14.13 -20.79
CA ILE A 173 -19.24 13.09 -19.75
C ILE A 173 -19.82 11.75 -20.22
N GLU A 174 -21.03 11.73 -20.77
CA GLU A 174 -21.65 10.50 -21.30
C GLU A 174 -20.81 9.86 -22.41
N ARG A 175 -20.16 10.67 -23.26
CA ARG A 175 -19.26 10.20 -24.33
C ARG A 175 -18.02 9.49 -23.82
N ILE A 176 -17.64 9.65 -22.55
CA ILE A 176 -16.52 8.90 -21.94
C ILE A 176 -16.74 7.40 -22.08
N LEU A 177 -17.98 6.92 -22.02
CA LEU A 177 -18.31 5.50 -22.19
C LEU A 177 -17.89 4.94 -23.55
N ASP A 178 -17.94 5.78 -24.58
CA ASP A 178 -17.61 5.42 -25.97
C ASP A 178 -16.13 5.64 -26.32
N ARG A 179 -15.35 6.24 -25.43
CA ARG A 179 -13.93 6.46 -25.67
C ARG A 179 -13.18 5.14 -25.74
N GLU A 180 -12.21 5.10 -26.63
CA GLU A 180 -11.37 3.94 -26.81
C GLU A 180 -10.15 3.99 -25.87
N PHE A 181 -9.95 2.89 -25.18
CA PHE A 181 -8.72 2.60 -24.44
C PHE A 181 -7.84 1.73 -25.34
N PRO A 182 -6.65 2.20 -25.75
CA PRO A 182 -5.75 1.38 -26.55
C PRO A 182 -5.38 0.09 -25.80
N GLU A 183 -5.47 -1.04 -26.47
CA GLU A 183 -5.19 -2.36 -25.89
C GLU A 183 -4.06 -3.03 -26.68
N GLN A 184 -3.09 -3.55 -25.95
CA GLN A 184 -2.08 -4.49 -26.44
C GLN A 184 -2.38 -5.86 -25.85
N THR A 185 -2.49 -6.88 -26.69
CA THR A 185 -2.85 -8.24 -26.25
C THR A 185 -1.68 -9.18 -26.45
N ILE A 186 -1.26 -9.83 -25.36
CA ILE A 186 -0.35 -10.97 -25.42
C ILE A 186 -1.13 -12.19 -25.91
N PRO A 187 -0.67 -12.87 -26.95
CA PRO A 187 -1.44 -13.94 -27.59
C PRO A 187 -1.54 -15.18 -26.71
N ILE A 188 -2.61 -15.95 -26.93
CA ILE A 188 -2.98 -17.17 -26.18
C ILE A 188 -1.89 -18.25 -26.08
N LYS A 189 -0.94 -18.27 -27.00
CA LYS A 189 0.19 -19.22 -26.99
C LYS A 189 1.23 -18.91 -25.92
N ALA A 190 1.25 -17.70 -25.37
CA ALA A 190 2.19 -17.32 -24.33
C ALA A 190 1.81 -18.00 -23.01
N LYS A 191 2.81 -18.57 -22.33
CA LYS A 191 2.63 -19.12 -20.98
C LYS A 191 2.63 -18.00 -19.94
N ILE A 192 2.13 -18.29 -18.74
CA ILE A 192 2.06 -17.35 -17.62
C ILE A 192 3.40 -16.63 -17.34
N ARG A 193 4.52 -17.37 -17.39
CA ARG A 193 5.86 -16.80 -17.17
C ARG A 193 6.22 -15.75 -18.22
N GLU A 194 5.95 -16.04 -19.48
CA GLU A 194 6.21 -15.11 -20.58
C GLU A 194 5.32 -13.87 -20.47
N ALA A 195 4.05 -14.06 -20.07
CA ALA A 195 3.12 -12.94 -19.82
C ALA A 195 3.60 -12.04 -18.70
N ILE A 196 4.09 -12.62 -17.59
CA ILE A 196 4.67 -11.86 -16.46
C ILE A 196 5.97 -11.15 -16.88
N ASP A 197 6.85 -11.79 -17.67
CA ASP A 197 8.09 -11.17 -18.17
C ASP A 197 7.79 -9.98 -19.11
N ILE A 198 6.77 -10.11 -19.97
CA ILE A 198 6.33 -9.03 -20.86
C ILE A 198 5.74 -7.88 -20.03
N PHE A 199 4.87 -8.22 -19.06
CA PHE A 199 4.31 -7.24 -18.13
C PHE A 199 5.38 -6.42 -17.44
N TYR A 200 6.45 -7.09 -16.96
CA TYR A 200 7.60 -6.40 -16.37
C TYR A 200 8.29 -5.44 -17.33
N LYS A 201 8.59 -5.89 -18.55
CA LYS A 201 9.29 -5.08 -19.56
C LYS A 201 8.49 -3.85 -19.96
N VAL A 202 7.17 -3.98 -20.07
CA VAL A 202 6.28 -2.87 -20.44
C VAL A 202 6.16 -1.86 -19.31
N ASN A 203 6.09 -2.32 -18.06
CA ASN A 203 5.95 -1.45 -16.90
C ASN A 203 7.26 -0.74 -16.49
N ALA A 204 8.41 -1.15 -17.00
CA ALA A 204 9.70 -0.49 -16.72
C ALA A 204 9.76 0.99 -17.14
N GLY A 205 8.80 1.46 -17.95
CA GLY A 205 8.68 2.87 -18.39
C GLY A 205 7.57 3.70 -17.72
N GLY A 206 6.78 3.11 -16.79
CA GLY A 206 5.66 3.79 -16.09
C GLY A 206 5.89 3.96 -14.59
N VAL A 207 4.81 3.94 -13.77
CA VAL A 207 4.94 3.76 -12.32
C VAL A 207 5.43 2.34 -12.09
N ALA A 208 6.75 2.20 -12.03
CA ALA A 208 7.43 0.92 -11.96
C ALA A 208 6.93 0.12 -10.75
N LEU A 209 6.61 -1.16 -10.97
CA LEU A 209 6.51 -2.12 -9.87
C LEU A 209 7.86 -2.16 -9.15
N THR A 210 7.81 -2.30 -7.84
CA THR A 210 9.02 -2.57 -7.08
C THR A 210 9.55 -3.95 -7.44
N ASP A 211 10.85 -4.16 -7.30
CA ASP A 211 11.47 -5.47 -7.53
C ASP A 211 10.84 -6.56 -6.66
N ALA A 212 10.36 -6.21 -5.46
CA ALA A 212 9.68 -7.12 -4.56
C ALA A 212 8.27 -7.50 -5.05
N GLU A 213 7.50 -6.54 -5.58
CA GLU A 213 6.19 -6.83 -6.20
C GLU A 213 6.34 -7.75 -7.41
N LEU A 214 7.39 -7.54 -8.19
CA LEU A 214 7.71 -8.40 -9.32
C LEU A 214 8.10 -9.82 -8.88
N ALA A 215 8.98 -9.94 -7.88
CA ALA A 215 9.36 -11.25 -7.35
C ALA A 215 8.14 -12.01 -6.81
N LEU A 216 7.22 -11.31 -6.13
CA LEU A 216 5.96 -11.90 -5.67
C LEU A 216 5.08 -12.38 -6.82
N ALA A 217 5.01 -11.61 -7.92
CA ALA A 217 4.29 -12.03 -9.12
C ALA A 217 4.90 -13.31 -9.74
N GLN A 218 6.22 -13.38 -9.81
CA GLN A 218 6.94 -14.58 -10.29
C GLN A 218 6.73 -15.78 -9.37
N ILE A 219 6.80 -15.58 -8.05
CA ILE A 219 6.50 -16.64 -7.06
C ILE A 219 5.07 -17.15 -7.24
N SER A 220 4.09 -16.26 -7.43
CA SER A 220 2.69 -16.64 -7.68
C SER A 220 2.52 -17.43 -8.98
N GLY A 221 3.40 -17.25 -9.97
CA GLY A 221 3.40 -18.00 -11.23
C GLY A 221 3.69 -19.49 -11.07
N TYR A 222 4.43 -19.92 -10.04
CA TYR A 222 4.72 -21.34 -9.75
C TYR A 222 4.18 -21.80 -8.38
N TRP A 223 3.76 -20.89 -7.53
CA TRP A 223 3.03 -21.15 -6.30
C TRP A 223 1.81 -20.20 -6.23
N PRO A 224 0.69 -20.55 -6.88
CA PRO A 224 -0.47 -19.65 -7.00
C PRO A 224 -0.97 -19.10 -5.66
N GLN A 225 -1.03 -19.91 -4.60
CA GLN A 225 -1.54 -19.54 -3.28
C GLN A 225 -0.52 -18.75 -2.42
N ALA A 226 0.68 -18.43 -2.96
CA ALA A 226 1.73 -17.76 -2.18
C ALA A 226 1.24 -16.45 -1.57
N ARG A 227 0.57 -15.62 -2.37
CA ARG A 227 0.10 -14.30 -1.94
C ARG A 227 -0.92 -14.40 -0.80
N GLU A 228 -1.91 -15.27 -0.93
CA GLU A 228 -2.93 -15.47 0.10
C GLU A 228 -2.33 -16.09 1.38
N THR A 229 -1.39 -17.02 1.22
CA THR A 229 -0.67 -17.63 2.33
C THR A 229 0.16 -16.59 3.09
N PHE A 230 0.82 -15.67 2.37
CA PHE A 230 1.58 -14.58 3.00
C PHE A 230 0.64 -13.57 3.68
N LYS A 231 -0.45 -13.17 3.02
CA LYS A 231 -1.46 -12.27 3.59
C LYS A 231 -2.07 -12.82 4.87
N ALA A 232 -2.40 -14.11 4.92
CA ALA A 232 -2.96 -14.73 6.12
C ALA A 232 -2.03 -14.56 7.34
N LYS A 233 -0.73 -14.80 7.18
CA LYS A 233 0.25 -14.57 8.26
C LYS A 233 0.42 -13.11 8.61
N LEU A 234 0.42 -12.23 7.60
CA LEU A 234 0.50 -10.79 7.84
C LEU A 234 -0.73 -10.26 8.61
N THR A 235 -1.91 -10.80 8.34
CA THR A 235 -3.13 -10.47 9.10
C THR A 235 -3.01 -10.93 10.56
N GLU A 236 -2.55 -12.15 10.80
CA GLU A 236 -2.29 -12.66 12.16
C GLU A 236 -1.31 -11.77 12.94
N LEU A 237 -0.21 -11.34 12.29
CA LEU A 237 0.76 -10.42 12.89
C LEU A 237 0.15 -9.03 13.13
N ALA A 238 -0.68 -8.54 12.22
CA ALA A 238 -1.37 -7.26 12.35
C ALA A 238 -2.37 -7.26 13.52
N ASP A 239 -3.10 -8.34 13.73
CA ASP A 239 -4.00 -8.52 14.90
C ASP A 239 -3.22 -8.43 16.22
N SER A 240 -1.94 -8.76 16.18
CA SER A 240 -1.02 -8.60 17.30
C SER A 240 -0.30 -7.24 17.34
N GLY A 241 -0.63 -6.27 16.49
CA GLY A 241 -0.03 -4.94 16.43
C GLY A 241 1.15 -4.78 15.47
N PHE A 242 1.54 -5.85 14.75
CA PHE A 242 2.69 -5.81 13.84
C PHE A 242 2.23 -5.86 12.39
N VAL A 243 2.04 -4.68 11.78
CA VAL A 243 1.58 -4.51 10.41
C VAL A 243 2.77 -4.49 9.46
N PHE A 244 2.81 -5.43 8.53
CA PHE A 244 3.82 -5.50 7.47
C PHE A 244 3.16 -5.57 6.10
N LYS A 245 3.89 -5.11 5.07
CA LYS A 245 3.48 -5.24 3.67
C LYS A 245 4.02 -6.54 3.06
N LEU A 246 3.44 -6.95 1.95
CA LEU A 246 3.87 -8.16 1.22
C LEU A 246 5.32 -8.09 0.75
N ASP A 247 5.80 -6.91 0.35
CA ASP A 247 7.19 -6.70 -0.04
C ASP A 247 8.18 -7.03 1.08
N PHE A 248 7.83 -6.76 2.33
CA PHE A 248 8.63 -7.16 3.49
C PHE A 248 8.90 -8.67 3.50
N ILE A 249 7.87 -9.49 3.24
CA ILE A 249 8.02 -10.96 3.19
C ILE A 249 8.96 -11.38 2.04
N VAL A 250 8.90 -10.71 0.91
CA VAL A 250 9.79 -10.98 -0.23
C VAL A 250 11.25 -10.70 0.14
N TYR A 251 11.53 -9.58 0.81
CA TYR A 251 12.86 -9.27 1.35
C TYR A 251 13.32 -10.29 2.39
N VAL A 252 12.43 -10.72 3.28
CA VAL A 252 12.73 -11.77 4.27
C VAL A 252 13.10 -13.09 3.58
N LEU A 253 12.32 -13.52 2.59
CA LEU A 253 12.60 -14.73 1.81
C LEU A 253 13.94 -14.65 1.08
N LEU A 254 14.21 -13.51 0.42
CA LEU A 254 15.48 -13.27 -0.28
C LEU A 254 16.67 -13.35 0.69
N GLY A 255 16.55 -12.70 1.84
CA GLY A 255 17.57 -12.73 2.89
C GLY A 255 17.80 -14.14 3.46
N CYS A 256 16.74 -14.87 3.75
CA CYS A 256 16.82 -16.22 4.31
C CYS A 256 17.43 -17.24 3.33
N LEU A 257 17.05 -17.18 2.06
CA LEU A 257 17.47 -18.16 1.05
C LEU A 257 18.82 -17.83 0.42
N HIS A 258 19.11 -16.55 0.18
CA HIS A 258 20.27 -16.12 -0.58
C HIS A 258 21.25 -15.22 0.19
N GLY A 259 20.88 -14.74 1.37
CA GLY A 259 21.73 -13.87 2.20
C GLY A 259 21.98 -12.49 1.59
N ILE A 260 21.04 -12.00 0.79
CA ILE A 260 21.14 -10.70 0.09
C ILE A 260 19.83 -9.93 0.17
N GLY A 261 19.86 -8.64 -0.17
CA GLY A 261 18.70 -7.74 -0.20
C GLY A 261 18.46 -7.06 -1.54
N SER A 262 19.35 -7.21 -2.54
CA SER A 262 19.31 -6.41 -3.76
C SER A 262 18.87 -7.18 -5.01
N ASP A 263 19.09 -8.45 -5.12
CA ASP A 263 18.82 -9.21 -6.36
C ASP A 263 17.58 -10.11 -6.21
N MET A 264 16.40 -9.50 -6.32
CA MET A 264 15.11 -10.19 -6.28
C MET A 264 14.93 -11.26 -7.37
N LYS A 265 15.69 -11.18 -8.48
CA LYS A 265 15.65 -12.16 -9.56
C LYS A 265 16.01 -13.57 -9.12
N LYS A 266 16.76 -13.70 -8.03
CA LYS A 266 17.09 -15.01 -7.44
C LYS A 266 15.86 -15.77 -6.91
N LEU A 267 14.74 -15.09 -6.72
CA LEU A 267 13.46 -15.72 -6.34
C LEU A 267 12.59 -16.10 -7.57
N HIS A 268 12.99 -15.73 -8.80
CA HIS A 268 12.14 -15.82 -9.99
C HIS A 268 12.23 -17.22 -10.52
N GLY A 269 12.32 -18.18 -10.41
CA GLY A 269 12.32 -19.44 -11.14
C GLY A 269 11.53 -20.54 -10.42
N PRO A 270 10.88 -21.42 -11.13
CA PRO A 270 10.15 -22.54 -10.54
C PRO A 270 11.07 -23.48 -9.74
N GLU A 271 12.37 -23.49 -10.02
CA GLU A 271 13.40 -24.19 -9.25
C GLU A 271 13.45 -23.76 -7.79
N ASN A 272 13.02 -22.53 -7.50
CA ASN A 272 12.96 -21.99 -6.14
C ASN A 272 11.71 -22.42 -5.37
N ASN A 273 10.70 -23.01 -6.02
CA ASN A 273 9.40 -23.30 -5.40
C ASN A 273 9.54 -24.12 -4.10
N GLU A 274 10.25 -25.24 -4.16
CA GLU A 274 10.48 -26.08 -2.97
C GLU A 274 11.23 -25.35 -1.85
N LEU A 275 12.26 -24.57 -2.22
CA LEU A 275 13.06 -23.80 -1.25
C LEU A 275 12.21 -22.72 -0.58
N ILE A 276 11.43 -21.98 -1.35
CA ILE A 276 10.56 -20.91 -0.84
C ILE A 276 9.47 -21.49 0.06
N ARG A 277 8.83 -22.61 -0.32
CA ARG A 277 7.81 -23.26 0.52
C ARG A 277 8.37 -23.75 1.84
N LYS A 278 9.54 -24.41 1.84
CA LYS A 278 10.22 -24.87 3.04
C LYS A 278 10.61 -23.69 3.94
N ALA A 279 11.18 -22.65 3.35
CA ALA A 279 11.54 -21.44 4.10
C ALA A 279 10.29 -20.79 4.71
N TRP A 280 9.21 -20.68 3.93
CA TRP A 280 7.97 -20.10 4.41
C TRP A 280 7.35 -20.86 5.58
N VAL A 281 7.32 -22.18 5.53
CA VAL A 281 6.83 -23.00 6.65
C VAL A 281 7.57 -22.62 7.93
N ARG A 282 8.91 -22.58 7.91
CA ARG A 282 9.72 -22.22 9.09
C ARG A 282 9.51 -20.77 9.53
N LEU A 283 9.41 -19.85 8.56
CA LEU A 283 9.17 -18.43 8.86
C LEU A 283 7.81 -18.22 9.51
N SER A 284 6.75 -18.76 8.93
CA SER A 284 5.38 -18.52 9.37
C SER A 284 4.99 -19.23 10.67
N THR A 285 5.60 -20.39 10.95
CA THR A 285 5.27 -21.17 12.16
C THR A 285 6.10 -20.82 13.38
N THR A 286 7.29 -20.24 13.18
CA THR A 286 8.24 -20.08 14.30
C THR A 286 8.97 -18.74 14.27
N THR A 287 9.67 -18.42 13.16
CA THR A 287 10.68 -17.36 13.18
C THR A 287 10.07 -15.97 13.33
N LEU A 288 8.98 -15.68 12.59
CA LEU A 288 8.33 -14.36 12.65
C LEU A 288 7.72 -14.10 14.02
N ASP A 289 7.03 -15.08 14.60
CA ASP A 289 6.44 -14.97 15.94
C ASP A 289 7.50 -14.82 17.02
N TYR A 290 8.60 -15.57 16.91
CA TYR A 290 9.72 -15.44 17.83
C TYR A 290 10.31 -14.03 17.81
N VAL A 291 10.57 -13.45 16.63
CA VAL A 291 11.13 -12.09 16.51
C VAL A 291 10.15 -11.05 17.05
N VAL A 292 8.85 -11.17 16.76
CA VAL A 292 7.83 -10.30 17.34
C VAL A 292 7.81 -10.40 18.86
N ASN A 293 7.93 -11.61 19.42
CA ASN A 293 8.00 -11.80 20.87
C ASN A 293 9.27 -11.17 21.48
N VAL A 294 10.41 -11.24 20.79
CA VAL A 294 11.65 -10.55 21.22
C VAL A 294 11.47 -9.04 21.21
N LEU A 295 10.83 -8.49 20.19
CA LEU A 295 10.52 -7.05 20.14
C LEU A 295 9.68 -6.62 21.34
N ARG A 296 8.62 -7.37 21.66
CA ARG A 296 7.73 -7.05 22.79
C ARG A 296 8.42 -7.21 24.13
N SER A 297 9.07 -8.33 24.33
CA SER A 297 9.62 -8.71 25.66
C SER A 297 10.92 -8.00 25.98
N SER A 298 11.77 -7.76 24.97
CA SER A 298 13.14 -7.31 25.17
C SER A 298 13.42 -5.92 24.60
N ALA A 299 12.72 -5.53 23.52
CA ALA A 299 12.85 -4.19 22.93
C ALA A 299 11.70 -3.24 23.33
N TYR A 300 10.69 -3.72 24.06
CA TYR A 300 9.54 -2.93 24.52
C TYR A 300 8.76 -2.25 23.39
N VAL A 301 8.80 -2.83 22.19
CA VAL A 301 8.04 -2.41 21.02
C VAL A 301 6.77 -3.23 20.97
N ASP A 302 5.63 -2.59 21.07
CA ASP A 302 4.32 -3.26 21.07
C ASP A 302 3.57 -3.12 19.75
N HIS A 303 3.96 -2.14 18.90
CA HIS A 303 3.28 -1.85 17.62
C HIS A 303 4.27 -1.36 16.55
N THR A 304 4.02 -1.68 15.27
CA THR A 304 4.86 -1.21 14.15
C THR A 304 4.85 0.31 13.96
N ASP A 305 3.81 1.02 14.44
CA ASP A 305 3.78 2.49 14.40
C ASP A 305 4.85 3.15 15.27
N GLU A 306 5.45 2.38 16.19
CA GLU A 306 6.58 2.82 17.01
C GLU A 306 7.92 2.68 16.27
N ILE A 307 7.93 2.03 15.10
CA ILE A 307 9.14 1.67 14.34
C ILE A 307 9.28 2.60 13.14
N ASN A 308 10.46 3.22 13.00
CA ASN A 308 10.76 4.06 11.84
C ASN A 308 10.93 3.25 10.55
N SER A 309 11.56 2.06 10.65
CA SER A 309 11.74 1.15 9.53
C SER A 309 11.62 -0.31 9.95
N VAL A 310 10.61 -0.99 9.44
CA VAL A 310 10.39 -2.44 9.67
C VAL A 310 11.48 -3.30 9.03
N TYR A 311 12.20 -2.78 8.04
CA TYR A 311 13.27 -3.52 7.36
C TYR A 311 14.47 -3.82 8.25
N ALA A 312 14.61 -3.12 9.37
CA ALA A 312 15.60 -3.45 10.42
C ALA A 312 15.33 -4.81 11.08
N LEU A 313 14.17 -5.39 10.91
CA LEU A 313 13.87 -6.72 11.42
C LEU A 313 14.45 -7.83 10.54
N ILE A 314 14.73 -7.56 9.27
CA ILE A 314 15.21 -8.58 8.33
C ILE A 314 16.51 -9.23 8.78
N PRO A 315 17.58 -8.52 9.17
CA PRO A 315 18.80 -9.15 9.68
C PRO A 315 18.56 -10.02 10.93
N ILE A 316 17.66 -9.60 11.82
CA ILE A 316 17.31 -10.38 13.02
C ILE A 316 16.57 -11.67 12.63
N ILE A 317 15.59 -11.56 11.71
CA ILE A 317 14.84 -12.70 11.19
C ILE A 317 15.78 -13.69 10.49
N VAL A 318 16.66 -13.21 9.61
CA VAL A 318 17.62 -14.03 8.88
C VAL A 318 18.59 -14.71 9.83
N TYR A 319 19.07 -14.00 10.86
CA TYR A 319 19.91 -14.58 11.91
C TYR A 319 19.22 -15.75 12.61
N CYS A 320 17.97 -15.57 13.07
CA CYS A 320 17.20 -16.63 13.71
C CYS A 320 16.88 -17.78 12.74
N TYR A 321 16.54 -17.47 11.49
CA TYR A 321 16.25 -18.47 10.48
C TYR A 321 17.46 -19.38 10.18
N ARG A 322 18.68 -18.86 10.18
CA ARG A 322 19.91 -19.64 9.87
C ARG A 322 20.33 -20.55 11.02
N ARG A 323 19.88 -20.31 12.24
CA ARG A 323 20.24 -21.15 13.41
C ARG A 323 19.36 -22.39 13.48
N GLU A 324 19.94 -23.54 13.80
CA GLU A 324 19.17 -24.78 13.98
C GLU A 324 18.10 -24.62 15.05
N THR A 325 18.45 -23.99 16.18
CA THR A 325 17.51 -23.74 17.28
C THR A 325 16.40 -22.73 16.95
N GLY A 326 16.58 -21.90 15.92
CA GLY A 326 15.65 -20.80 15.60
C GLY A 326 15.64 -19.63 16.60
N HIS A 327 16.45 -19.69 17.67
CA HIS A 327 16.41 -18.75 18.79
C HIS A 327 17.77 -18.11 19.06
N MET A 328 17.75 -16.95 19.70
CA MET A 328 18.93 -16.23 20.19
C MET A 328 19.16 -16.51 21.67
N THR A 329 20.41 -16.52 22.11
CA THR A 329 20.75 -16.47 23.52
C THR A 329 20.43 -15.10 24.13
N ALA A 330 20.34 -15.01 25.46
CA ALA A 330 20.09 -13.71 26.13
C ALA A 330 21.16 -12.66 25.80
N GLY A 331 22.42 -13.07 25.57
CA GLY A 331 23.49 -12.16 25.13
C GLY A 331 23.28 -11.63 23.74
N GLU A 332 22.89 -12.49 22.79
CA GLU A 332 22.57 -12.12 21.40
C GLU A 332 21.33 -11.24 21.33
N ILE A 333 20.28 -11.54 22.12
CA ILE A 333 19.09 -10.68 22.20
C ILE A 333 19.47 -9.25 22.61
N ARG A 334 20.30 -9.08 23.65
CA ARG A 334 20.75 -7.74 24.06
C ARG A 334 21.50 -7.01 22.97
N LYS A 335 22.38 -7.69 22.24
CA LYS A 335 23.11 -7.08 21.11
C LYS A 335 22.20 -6.76 19.93
N ALA A 336 21.29 -7.66 19.58
CA ALA A 336 20.30 -7.46 18.53
C ALA A 336 19.37 -6.26 18.83
N VAL A 337 18.86 -6.17 20.06
CA VAL A 337 18.01 -5.04 20.50
C VAL A 337 18.79 -3.74 20.51
N LYS A 338 20.04 -3.73 20.98
CA LYS A 338 20.90 -2.53 20.93
C LYS A 338 21.07 -2.06 19.50
N TRP A 339 21.46 -2.96 18.59
CA TRP A 339 21.58 -2.63 17.17
C TRP A 339 20.23 -2.15 16.57
N PHE A 340 19.13 -2.83 16.89
CA PHE A 340 17.80 -2.43 16.43
C PHE A 340 17.47 -0.99 16.81
N TYR A 341 17.69 -0.58 18.04
CA TYR A 341 17.45 0.80 18.48
C TYR A 341 18.27 1.80 17.68
N TYR A 342 19.56 1.56 17.50
CA TYR A 342 20.41 2.45 16.69
C TYR A 342 20.02 2.46 15.22
N SER A 343 19.59 1.34 14.67
CA SER A 343 19.10 1.28 13.29
C SER A 343 17.88 2.17 13.06
N GLN A 344 17.00 2.29 14.06
CA GLN A 344 15.85 3.19 14.03
C GLN A 344 16.27 4.66 14.17
N VAL A 345 17.02 4.97 15.20
CA VAL A 345 17.41 6.36 15.53
C VAL A 345 18.37 6.96 14.50
N ARG A 346 19.25 6.15 13.94
CA ARG A 346 20.24 6.59 12.92
C ARG A 346 19.76 6.37 11.49
N TYR A 347 18.48 6.03 11.27
CA TYR A 347 17.84 5.91 9.96
C TYR A 347 18.58 4.96 9.00
N ARG A 348 18.99 3.78 9.48
CA ARG A 348 19.78 2.82 8.71
C ARG A 348 19.18 2.50 7.35
N TYR A 349 17.84 2.29 7.28
CA TYR A 349 17.14 1.81 6.09
C TYR A 349 16.20 2.83 5.44
N ILE A 350 16.38 4.13 5.65
CA ILE A 350 15.55 5.14 5.01
C ILE A 350 15.94 5.38 3.54
N SER A 351 17.17 5.04 3.18
CA SER A 351 17.71 5.16 1.82
C SER A 351 18.64 3.99 1.51
N GLN A 352 18.80 3.67 0.22
CA GLN A 352 19.69 2.58 -0.26
C GLN A 352 19.39 1.24 0.44
N LEU A 353 18.10 0.93 0.66
CA LEU A 353 17.66 -0.26 1.38
C LEU A 353 18.29 -1.56 0.85
N PRO A 354 18.29 -1.88 -0.47
CA PRO A 354 18.85 -3.13 -0.96
C PRO A 354 20.34 -3.27 -0.66
N GLN A 355 21.14 -2.24 -0.92
CA GLN A 355 22.59 -2.26 -0.72
C GLN A 355 22.98 -2.37 0.76
N LYS A 356 22.25 -1.66 1.62
CA LYS A 356 22.46 -1.75 3.07
C LYS A 356 22.07 -3.12 3.61
N LEU A 357 20.98 -3.70 3.11
CA LEU A 357 20.62 -5.07 3.44
C LEU A 357 21.67 -6.08 2.97
N ASP A 358 22.22 -5.94 1.77
CA ASP A 358 23.32 -6.81 1.29
C ASP A 358 24.50 -6.81 2.26
N ARG A 359 24.94 -5.61 2.67
CA ARG A 359 26.04 -5.45 3.63
C ARG A 359 25.71 -6.10 4.98
N ASP A 360 24.53 -5.82 5.50
CA ASP A 360 24.13 -6.28 6.84
C ASP A 360 23.88 -7.80 6.85
N LEU A 361 23.27 -8.35 5.81
CA LEU A 361 23.07 -9.80 5.67
C LEU A 361 24.36 -10.57 5.44
N LYS A 362 25.35 -9.97 4.77
CA LYS A 362 26.70 -10.53 4.68
C LYS A 362 27.34 -10.63 6.07
N ALA A 363 27.23 -9.59 6.89
CA ALA A 363 27.74 -9.64 8.27
C ALA A 363 27.00 -10.72 9.10
N ILE A 364 25.68 -10.89 8.94
CA ILE A 364 24.91 -11.98 9.56
C ILE A 364 25.43 -13.35 9.13
N ALA A 365 25.89 -13.50 7.90
CA ALA A 365 26.35 -14.78 7.36
C ALA A 365 27.76 -15.16 7.76
N GLU A 366 28.68 -14.18 7.83
CA GLU A 366 30.13 -14.41 7.86
C GLU A 366 30.75 -14.05 9.21
N SER A 367 30.12 -13.19 10.04
CA SER A 367 30.72 -12.70 11.27
C SER A 367 30.49 -13.64 12.45
N ALA A 368 31.50 -13.72 13.31
CA ALA A 368 31.40 -14.37 14.61
C ALA A 368 30.59 -13.55 15.65
N SER A 369 30.47 -12.23 15.43
CA SER A 369 29.72 -11.30 16.29
C SER A 369 28.86 -10.34 15.44
N PRO A 370 27.88 -10.87 14.69
CA PRO A 370 27.22 -10.12 13.65
C PRO A 370 26.57 -8.82 14.13
N PHE A 371 25.90 -8.80 15.28
CA PHE A 371 25.25 -7.58 15.76
C PHE A 371 26.23 -6.49 16.20
N ASP A 372 27.44 -6.86 16.63
CA ASP A 372 28.49 -5.88 16.91
C ASP A 372 29.01 -5.25 15.61
N ASP A 373 29.21 -6.05 14.56
CA ASP A 373 29.63 -5.56 13.25
C ASP A 373 28.53 -4.71 12.59
N LEU A 374 27.28 -5.10 12.72
CA LEU A 374 26.13 -4.29 12.27
C LEU A 374 26.07 -2.93 12.99
N LEU A 375 26.35 -2.91 14.29
CA LEU A 375 26.41 -1.65 15.06
C LEU A 375 27.57 -0.77 14.60
N LYS A 376 28.75 -1.36 14.39
CA LYS A 376 29.90 -0.67 13.83
C LYS A 376 29.63 -0.10 12.45
N ALA A 377 28.88 -0.81 11.60
CA ALA A 377 28.48 -0.30 10.29
C ALA A 377 27.57 0.93 10.37
N ILE A 378 26.80 1.11 11.44
CA ILE A 378 26.06 2.36 11.70
C ILE A 378 27.02 3.45 12.16
N GLU A 379 27.95 3.10 13.06
CA GLU A 379 28.93 4.04 13.64
C GLU A 379 29.86 4.67 12.58
N GLU A 380 30.22 3.91 11.55
CA GLU A 380 31.00 4.39 10.40
C GLU A 380 30.24 5.46 9.59
N GLU A 381 28.92 5.42 9.56
CA GLU A 381 28.09 6.40 8.83
C GLU A 381 27.65 7.57 9.72
N ARG A 382 27.36 7.29 10.99
CA ARG A 382 26.83 8.26 11.96
C ARG A 382 27.23 7.88 13.39
N THR A 383 27.62 8.88 14.18
CA THR A 383 27.97 8.66 15.60
C THR A 383 26.84 7.92 16.34
N LEU A 384 27.23 7.01 17.23
CA LEU A 384 26.26 6.34 18.13
C LEU A 384 25.91 7.22 19.34
N GLU A 385 26.72 8.24 19.65
CA GLU A 385 26.42 9.17 20.73
C GLU A 385 25.14 9.95 20.43
N ILE A 386 24.24 10.00 21.38
CA ILE A 386 22.97 10.74 21.31
C ILE A 386 23.08 11.91 22.30
N SER A 387 23.17 13.14 21.77
CA SER A 387 23.23 14.33 22.60
C SER A 387 21.84 14.82 23.04
N PRO A 388 21.71 15.50 24.19
CA PRO A 388 20.44 16.10 24.60
C PRO A 388 19.86 17.06 23.54
N THR A 389 20.70 17.77 22.82
CA THR A 389 20.29 18.74 21.79
C THR A 389 19.61 18.06 20.58
N GLU A 390 19.87 16.77 20.36
CA GLU A 390 19.15 16.03 19.32
C GLU A 390 17.65 15.86 19.59
N PHE A 391 17.19 16.03 20.83
CA PHE A 391 15.76 15.95 21.19
C PHE A 391 15.04 17.30 21.01
N GLU A 392 15.75 18.41 20.92
CA GLU A 392 15.16 19.74 20.82
C GLU A 392 14.39 19.89 19.50
N GLY A 393 13.15 20.42 19.57
CA GLY A 393 12.28 20.67 18.43
C GLY A 393 11.78 19.41 17.69
N ARG A 394 11.92 18.22 18.28
CA ARG A 394 11.47 16.98 17.65
C ARG A 394 9.99 16.71 17.91
N THR A 395 9.33 16.18 16.89
CA THR A 395 7.93 15.76 16.97
C THR A 395 7.80 14.33 17.50
N ILE A 396 6.61 13.93 17.89
CA ILE A 396 6.28 12.56 18.33
C ILE A 396 6.55 11.49 17.28
N THR A 397 6.67 11.87 16.01
CA THR A 397 7.00 10.94 14.90
C THR A 397 8.50 10.72 14.71
N HIS A 398 9.34 11.47 15.45
CA HIS A 398 10.79 11.32 15.34
C HIS A 398 11.27 10.04 16.06
N PRO A 399 12.22 9.25 15.50
CA PRO A 399 12.68 8.00 16.09
C PRO A 399 13.25 8.11 17.52
N LEU A 400 13.79 9.27 17.90
CA LEU A 400 14.22 9.53 19.27
C LEU A 400 13.04 9.53 20.25
N PHE A 401 11.85 9.95 19.82
CA PHE A 401 10.66 9.83 20.65
C PHE A 401 10.29 8.35 20.87
N GLY A 402 10.38 7.52 19.83
CA GLY A 402 10.22 6.06 19.94
C GLY A 402 11.21 5.45 20.94
N LEU A 403 12.50 5.80 20.84
CA LEU A 403 13.54 5.34 21.78
C LEU A 403 13.20 5.74 23.23
N MET A 404 12.77 6.97 23.46
CA MET A 404 12.35 7.46 24.77
C MET A 404 11.13 6.66 25.29
N LEU A 405 10.15 6.41 24.43
CA LEU A 405 8.95 5.63 24.76
C LEU A 405 9.35 4.19 25.19
N TRP A 406 10.23 3.52 24.45
CA TRP A 406 10.72 2.17 24.79
C TRP A 406 11.48 2.16 26.10
N TYR A 407 12.28 3.19 26.34
CA TYR A 407 12.97 3.36 27.64
C TYR A 407 11.96 3.48 28.80
N PHE A 408 10.94 4.32 28.69
CA PHE A 408 9.92 4.45 29.73
C PHE A 408 9.10 3.18 29.90
N LYS A 409 8.75 2.48 28.83
CA LYS A 409 8.13 1.15 28.89
C LYS A 409 8.99 0.15 29.66
N SER A 410 10.31 0.16 29.45
CA SER A 410 11.24 -0.71 30.16
C SER A 410 11.31 -0.42 31.67
N ARG A 411 10.93 0.79 32.07
CA ARG A 411 10.84 1.24 33.48
C ARG A 411 9.45 1.10 34.07
N ASN A 412 8.53 0.42 33.36
CA ASN A 412 7.13 0.27 33.77
C ASN A 412 6.43 1.61 34.05
N ALA A 413 6.75 2.64 33.25
CA ALA A 413 6.12 3.94 33.38
C ALA A 413 4.61 3.85 33.20
N VAL A 414 3.90 4.74 33.88
CA VAL A 414 2.43 4.78 33.89
C VAL A 414 1.93 6.14 33.42
N CYS A 415 0.71 6.16 32.91
CA CYS A 415 0.00 7.38 32.57
C CYS A 415 -0.19 8.26 33.82
N PHE A 416 0.15 9.54 33.73
CA PHE A 416 0.04 10.50 34.84
C PHE A 416 -1.38 10.63 35.41
N THR A 417 -2.38 10.49 34.54
CA THR A 417 -3.78 10.71 34.92
C THR A 417 -4.44 9.46 35.48
N THR A 418 -4.12 8.28 34.93
CA THR A 418 -4.89 7.05 35.20
C THR A 418 -4.10 5.98 35.95
N GLY A 419 -2.78 6.12 36.03
CA GLY A 419 -1.90 5.12 36.61
C GLY A 419 -1.77 3.83 35.78
N VAL A 420 -2.40 3.75 34.59
CA VAL A 420 -2.27 2.61 33.71
C VAL A 420 -0.88 2.60 33.06
N THR A 421 -0.25 1.42 32.94
CA THR A 421 1.04 1.28 32.26
C THR A 421 0.95 1.72 30.80
N ILE A 422 2.01 2.38 30.30
CA ILE A 422 2.03 2.92 28.92
C ILE A 422 2.29 1.84 27.85
N ARG A 423 2.10 0.56 28.16
CA ARG A 423 2.22 -0.55 27.21
C ARG A 423 0.91 -0.82 26.48
N GLN A 424 1.01 -1.11 25.21
CA GLN A 424 -0.11 -1.63 24.42
C GLN A 424 -0.12 -3.18 24.44
N PRO A 425 -1.23 -3.86 24.14
CA PRO A 425 -2.49 -3.29 23.68
C PRO A 425 -3.37 -2.79 24.82
N MET A 426 -4.10 -1.73 24.56
CA MET A 426 -5.17 -1.21 25.40
C MET A 426 -6.53 -1.65 24.86
N GLY A 427 -7.58 -1.55 25.68
CA GLY A 427 -8.94 -1.89 25.26
C GLY A 427 -9.42 -1.02 24.07
N LYS A 428 -10.28 -1.56 23.22
CA LYS A 428 -10.76 -0.88 21.99
C LYS A 428 -11.43 0.49 22.21
N ARG A 429 -11.87 0.80 23.42
CA ARG A 429 -12.53 2.08 23.76
C ARG A 429 -11.72 2.97 24.66
N TYR A 430 -10.49 2.60 24.97
CA TYR A 430 -9.60 3.37 25.83
C TYR A 430 -8.19 3.26 25.26
N GLN A 431 -7.67 4.37 24.76
CA GLN A 431 -6.30 4.49 24.27
C GLN A 431 -5.56 5.56 25.06
N LEU A 432 -4.28 5.34 25.31
CA LEU A 432 -3.41 6.38 25.82
C LEU A 432 -3.02 7.29 24.66
N GLU A 433 -3.21 8.59 24.86
CA GLU A 433 -2.78 9.60 23.90
C GLU A 433 -1.49 10.27 24.39
N ASN A 434 -0.65 10.67 23.41
CA ASN A 434 0.50 11.50 23.70
C ASN A 434 0.01 12.93 23.90
N ASP A 435 0.15 13.48 25.12
CA ASP A 435 -0.26 14.83 25.43
C ASP A 435 0.93 15.66 25.93
N HIS A 436 0.82 16.97 25.82
CA HIS A 436 1.80 17.90 26.37
C HIS A 436 1.66 17.93 27.88
N ILE A 437 2.78 17.88 28.62
CA ILE A 437 2.79 18.05 30.08
C ILE A 437 2.18 19.39 30.45
N PHE A 438 2.44 20.42 29.65
CA PHE A 438 1.77 21.73 29.73
C PHE A 438 0.99 21.97 28.45
N PRO A 439 -0.36 22.17 28.51
CA PRO A 439 -1.17 22.41 27.32
C PRO A 439 -0.65 23.62 26.54
N TYR A 440 -0.39 23.44 25.25
CA TYR A 440 0.16 24.50 24.37
C TYR A 440 -0.67 25.78 24.41
N ALA A 441 -1.99 25.69 24.53
CA ALA A 441 -2.88 26.82 24.63
C ALA A 441 -2.58 27.68 25.88
N GLN A 442 -2.13 27.09 26.99
CA GLN A 442 -1.73 27.80 28.20
C GLN A 442 -0.32 28.40 28.06
N LEU A 443 0.60 27.69 27.42
CA LEU A 443 1.93 28.24 27.13
C LEU A 443 1.84 29.46 26.23
N LYS A 444 1.02 29.40 25.17
CA LYS A 444 0.78 30.52 24.27
C LYS A 444 0.21 31.77 25.01
N LYS A 445 -0.72 31.57 25.94
CA LYS A 445 -1.27 32.65 26.75
C LYS A 445 -0.21 33.31 27.64
N ARG A 446 0.87 32.61 27.98
CA ARG A 446 1.99 33.11 28.78
C ARG A 446 3.17 33.62 27.95
N GLY A 447 2.99 33.76 26.63
CA GLY A 447 4.00 34.32 25.71
C GLY A 447 5.04 33.32 25.19
N TYR A 448 4.89 32.01 25.44
CA TYR A 448 5.76 31.00 24.87
C TYR A 448 5.37 30.72 23.42
N GLY A 449 6.34 30.79 22.51
CA GLY A 449 6.17 30.44 21.08
C GLY A 449 6.14 28.95 20.83
N LYS A 450 6.02 28.55 19.54
CA LYS A 450 6.07 27.15 19.13
C LYS A 450 7.46 26.48 19.30
N GLU A 451 8.47 27.26 19.56
CA GLU A 451 9.87 26.85 19.65
C GLU A 451 10.31 26.51 21.08
N ASN A 452 9.41 26.61 22.05
CA ASN A 452 9.71 26.37 23.49
C ASN A 452 8.98 25.13 24.00
#